data_4a9a701a2fb956e055a3fbfce22c2c36
#
_entry.id   4a9a701a2fb956e055a3fbfce22c2c36
#
_cell.length_a   1.000
_cell.length_b   1.000
_cell.length_c   1.000
_cell.angle_alpha   90.00
_cell.angle_beta   90.00
_cell.angle_gamma   90.00
#
_symmetry.space_group_name_H-M   'P 1'
#
loop_
_entity.id
_entity.type
_entity.pdbx_description
1 polymer ?
#
loop_
_entity_poly.entity_id
_entity_poly.type
_entity_poly.pdbx_seq_one_letter_code
_entity_poly.pdbx_strand_id
1 'polypeptide(L)'
;LPYSIVNVHSGKHRVSSSSSISNDREAEITVDLVLKLRKKALKIGIITFYTAQVRLIANLMRAKNVVPAGSDDDVFASTVDSFQGSEADVIILSCVRTSKTSAGFLSDSRRLNVSLTRAKKKLIVLCNADALAGGGETLEMLDLKSLIENAKTRNVLFSESEPKIFSSFTASSSTRFWTARIARRITSSSTTTPTAASCHSRSSTRLDA
;
A
#
# COMPACT_ATOMS: atom_id res chain seq x y z
N LEU A 1 0.04 -12.90 -12.07
CA LEU A 1 -0.94 -12.01 -11.44
C LEU A 1 -0.31 -10.64 -11.23
N PRO A 2 -1.03 -9.52 -11.50
CA PRO A 2 -0.45 -8.19 -11.48
C PRO A 2 -0.08 -7.70 -10.07
N TYR A 3 -0.70 -8.24 -9.01
CA TYR A 3 -0.34 -7.91 -7.63
C TYR A 3 -0.36 -9.14 -6.72
N SER A 4 0.29 -9.02 -5.57
CA SER A 4 0.23 -9.98 -4.48
C SER A 4 0.25 -9.23 -3.15
N ILE A 5 -0.42 -9.76 -2.14
CA ILE A 5 -0.35 -9.27 -0.77
C ILE A 5 0.36 -10.32 0.08
N VAL A 6 1.27 -9.88 0.91
CA VAL A 6 1.92 -10.70 1.94
C VAL A 6 1.39 -10.26 3.29
N ASN A 7 0.70 -11.15 3.97
CA ASN A 7 0.23 -10.92 5.32
C ASN A 7 1.38 -11.10 6.32
N VAL A 8 1.86 -9.99 6.86
CA VAL A 8 2.93 -9.93 7.86
C VAL A 8 2.30 -9.81 9.24
N HIS A 9 1.86 -10.94 9.78
CA HIS A 9 1.15 -11.00 11.07
C HIS A 9 2.07 -10.94 12.28
N SER A 10 3.33 -11.40 12.16
CA SER A 10 4.31 -11.42 13.26
C SER A 10 4.94 -10.04 13.54
N GLY A 11 4.88 -9.12 12.57
CA GLY A 11 5.48 -7.80 12.68
C GLY A 11 4.73 -6.90 13.65
N LYS A 12 5.49 -6.07 14.39
CA LYS A 12 4.93 -4.96 15.20
C LYS A 12 5.56 -3.66 14.75
N HIS A 13 4.74 -2.63 14.61
CA HIS A 13 5.28 -1.31 14.32
C HIS A 13 5.83 -0.65 15.59
N ARG A 14 6.91 0.12 15.42
CA ARG A 14 7.53 0.92 16.48
C ARG A 14 7.46 2.40 16.10
N VAL A 15 7.25 3.25 17.09
CA VAL A 15 7.27 4.70 16.92
C VAL A 15 8.68 5.18 17.23
N SER A 16 9.29 5.92 16.32
CA SER A 16 10.58 6.57 16.53
C SER A 16 10.43 7.89 17.28
N SER A 17 11.54 8.43 17.80
CA SER A 17 11.57 9.75 18.44
C SER A 17 11.07 10.90 17.57
N SER A 18 11.11 10.74 16.24
CA SER A 18 10.60 11.70 15.25
C SER A 18 9.11 11.47 14.90
N SER A 19 8.36 10.74 15.72
CA SER A 19 6.96 10.36 15.45
C SER A 19 6.72 9.57 14.14
N SER A 20 7.78 9.16 13.46
CA SER A 20 7.69 8.26 12.32
C SER A 20 7.69 6.81 12.79
N ILE A 21 7.04 5.92 12.05
CA ILE A 21 6.94 4.51 12.43
C ILE A 21 7.73 3.59 11.51
N SER A 22 8.14 2.45 12.05
CA SER A 22 8.82 1.39 11.32
C SER A 22 8.34 0.01 11.76
N ASN A 23 8.55 -1.00 10.92
CA ASN A 23 8.22 -2.40 11.17
C ASN A 23 9.40 -3.24 10.71
N ASP A 24 10.13 -3.81 11.67
CA ASP A 24 11.34 -4.58 11.39
C ASP A 24 11.04 -5.78 10.50
N ARG A 25 9.94 -6.49 10.77
CA ARG A 25 9.59 -7.69 10.01
C ARG A 25 9.25 -7.39 8.56
N GLU A 26 8.48 -6.33 8.30
CA GLU A 26 8.22 -5.89 6.92
C GLU A 26 9.52 -5.46 6.21
N ALA A 27 10.43 -4.82 6.93
CA ALA A 27 11.72 -4.41 6.36
C ALA A 27 12.60 -5.61 6.00
N GLU A 28 12.67 -6.65 6.86
CA GLU A 28 13.39 -7.90 6.57
C GLU A 28 12.84 -8.60 5.34
N ILE A 29 11.52 -8.80 5.28
CA ILE A 29 10.85 -9.43 4.13
C ILE A 29 11.08 -8.60 2.86
N THR A 30 11.04 -7.27 2.96
CA THR A 30 11.32 -6.37 1.83
C THR A 30 12.72 -6.66 1.26
N VAL A 31 13.73 -6.71 2.12
CA VAL A 31 15.12 -6.94 1.67
C VAL A 31 15.30 -8.35 1.11
N ASP A 32 14.67 -9.36 1.69
CA ASP A 32 14.71 -10.73 1.16
C ASP A 32 14.03 -10.83 -0.21
N LEU A 33 12.93 -10.10 -0.43
CA LEU A 33 12.29 -9.98 -1.74
C LEU A 33 13.23 -9.31 -2.76
N VAL A 34 13.86 -8.21 -2.39
CA VAL A 34 14.83 -7.51 -3.24
C VAL A 34 15.97 -8.43 -3.67
N LEU A 35 16.58 -9.17 -2.72
CA LEU A 35 17.66 -10.12 -2.99
C LEU A 35 17.27 -11.19 -4.02
N LYS A 36 16.03 -11.65 -3.99
CA LYS A 36 15.52 -12.64 -4.94
C LYS A 36 15.16 -12.04 -6.29
N LEU A 37 14.58 -10.82 -6.29
CA LEU A 37 14.11 -10.15 -7.50
C LEU A 37 15.23 -9.52 -8.33
N ARG A 38 16.28 -8.96 -7.69
CA ARG A 38 17.42 -8.34 -8.39
C ARG A 38 18.12 -9.28 -9.36
N LYS A 39 18.06 -10.59 -9.11
CA LYS A 39 18.61 -11.61 -10.01
C LYS A 39 17.93 -11.65 -11.38
N LYS A 40 16.78 -10.98 -11.53
CA LYS A 40 15.99 -10.96 -12.78
C LYS A 40 16.20 -9.69 -13.60
N ALA A 41 17.19 -8.86 -13.27
CA ALA A 41 17.47 -7.57 -13.92
C ALA A 41 16.20 -6.69 -14.05
N LEU A 42 15.48 -6.52 -12.93
CA LEU A 42 14.27 -5.71 -12.83
C LEU A 42 14.56 -4.46 -12.03
N LYS A 43 14.00 -3.32 -12.47
CA LYS A 43 13.98 -2.11 -11.66
C LYS A 43 12.97 -2.27 -10.53
N ILE A 44 13.44 -2.15 -9.27
CA ILE A 44 12.64 -2.40 -8.07
C ILE A 44 12.49 -1.10 -7.29
N GLY A 45 11.26 -0.64 -7.14
CA GLY A 45 10.91 0.47 -6.26
C GLY A 45 10.36 -0.05 -4.94
N ILE A 46 10.87 0.46 -3.83
CA ILE A 46 10.34 0.19 -2.51
C ILE A 46 9.64 1.47 -2.04
N ILE A 47 8.36 1.37 -1.75
CA ILE A 47 7.54 2.50 -1.34
C ILE A 47 7.00 2.25 0.07
N THR A 48 7.03 3.28 0.89
CA THR A 48 6.37 3.28 2.21
C THR A 48 5.84 4.68 2.52
N PHE A 49 4.99 4.77 3.54
CA PHE A 49 4.41 6.03 4.01
C PHE A 49 5.30 6.73 5.07
N TYR A 50 6.39 6.08 5.51
CA TYR A 50 7.12 6.49 6.71
C TYR A 50 8.62 6.57 6.48
N THR A 51 9.21 7.73 6.79
CA THR A 51 10.65 7.96 6.64
C THR A 51 11.50 7.03 7.51
N ALA A 52 11.01 6.65 8.71
CA ALA A 52 11.72 5.70 9.56
C ALA A 52 11.83 4.32 8.89
N GLN A 53 10.79 3.88 8.18
CA GLN A 53 10.82 2.62 7.43
C GLN A 53 11.79 2.68 6.25
N VAL A 54 11.83 3.79 5.52
CA VAL A 54 12.82 3.99 4.44
C VAL A 54 14.24 3.82 4.98
N ARG A 55 14.56 4.49 6.10
CA ARG A 55 15.88 4.42 6.73
C ARG A 55 16.22 3.00 7.19
N LEU A 56 15.25 2.32 7.82
CA LEU A 56 15.43 0.94 8.29
C LEU A 56 15.74 -0.01 7.12
N ILE A 57 14.95 0.04 6.05
CA ILE A 57 15.17 -0.77 4.83
C ILE A 57 16.53 -0.47 4.22
N ALA A 58 16.89 0.81 4.07
CA ALA A 58 18.18 1.21 3.53
C ALA A 58 19.37 0.71 4.37
N ASN A 59 19.25 0.71 5.69
CA ASN A 59 20.26 0.17 6.61
C ASN A 59 20.41 -1.34 6.45
N LEU A 60 19.28 -2.08 6.38
CA LEU A 60 19.29 -3.53 6.18
C LEU A 60 19.84 -3.91 4.80
N MET A 61 19.51 -3.16 3.75
CA MET A 61 20.08 -3.38 2.41
C MET A 61 21.60 -3.19 2.42
N ARG A 62 22.12 -2.15 3.10
CA ARG A 62 23.57 -1.95 3.26
C ARG A 62 24.22 -3.11 4.03
N ALA A 63 23.63 -3.52 5.16
CA ALA A 63 24.14 -4.61 5.98
C ALA A 63 24.21 -5.95 5.22
N LYS A 64 23.28 -6.17 4.28
CA LYS A 64 23.26 -7.38 3.42
C LYS A 64 24.01 -7.20 2.08
N ASN A 65 24.81 -6.16 1.93
CA ASN A 65 25.51 -5.81 0.68
C ASN A 65 24.56 -5.71 -0.54
N VAL A 66 23.33 -5.32 -0.30
CA VAL A 66 22.37 -4.91 -1.32
C VAL A 66 22.49 -3.40 -1.47
N VAL A 67 23.70 -2.94 -1.76
CA VAL A 67 23.93 -1.52 -2.03
C VAL A 67 23.28 -1.21 -3.37
N PRO A 68 22.54 -0.10 -3.49
CA PRO A 68 22.26 0.46 -4.79
C PRO A 68 23.62 0.63 -5.48
N ALA A 69 23.88 -0.13 -6.55
CA ALA A 69 25.06 0.10 -7.37
C ALA A 69 24.90 1.51 -7.94
N GLY A 70 25.92 2.32 -7.80
CA GLY A 70 25.84 3.74 -8.15
C GLY A 70 25.37 3.99 -9.57
N SER A 71 24.67 5.08 -9.78
CA SER A 71 24.25 5.74 -11.02
C SER A 71 23.14 5.11 -11.88
N ASP A 72 22.92 3.81 -11.86
CA ASP A 72 21.74 3.14 -12.46
C ASP A 72 21.06 2.31 -11.37
N ASP A 73 20.37 3.00 -10.47
CA ASP A 73 19.76 2.38 -9.29
C ASP A 73 18.59 1.48 -9.69
N ASP A 74 18.91 0.21 -9.93
CA ASP A 74 17.89 -0.82 -10.16
C ASP A 74 17.02 -1.07 -8.93
N VAL A 75 17.47 -0.63 -7.74
CA VAL A 75 16.74 -0.75 -6.47
C VAL A 75 16.79 0.55 -5.69
N PHE A 76 15.65 1.11 -5.37
CA PHE A 76 15.57 2.33 -4.57
C PHE A 76 14.38 2.30 -3.60
N ALA A 77 14.58 2.88 -2.42
CA ALA A 77 13.57 2.99 -1.37
C ALA A 77 13.21 4.47 -1.13
N SER A 78 11.92 4.77 -1.07
CA SER A 78 11.43 6.14 -0.96
C SER A 78 10.07 6.20 -0.25
N THR A 79 9.70 7.38 0.21
CA THR A 79 8.31 7.61 0.63
C THR A 79 7.40 7.76 -0.58
N VAL A 80 6.09 7.56 -0.38
CA VAL A 80 5.08 7.74 -1.43
C VAL A 80 5.20 9.13 -2.08
N ASP A 81 5.37 10.16 -1.26
CA ASP A 81 5.44 11.55 -1.73
C ASP A 81 6.70 11.80 -2.57
N SER A 82 7.85 11.25 -2.15
CA SER A 82 9.10 11.35 -2.91
C SER A 82 9.14 10.47 -4.16
N PHE A 83 8.25 9.48 -4.27
CA PHE A 83 8.13 8.58 -5.41
C PHE A 83 7.25 9.16 -6.54
N GLN A 84 6.64 10.29 -6.31
CA GLN A 84 5.74 10.92 -7.29
C GLN A 84 6.47 11.17 -8.61
N GLY A 85 5.88 10.72 -9.72
CA GLY A 85 6.47 10.82 -11.06
C GLY A 85 7.41 9.67 -11.45
N SER A 86 7.86 8.86 -10.49
CA SER A 86 8.71 7.68 -10.76
C SER A 86 7.88 6.42 -10.99
N GLU A 87 8.45 5.45 -11.71
CA GLU A 87 7.87 4.12 -11.94
C GLU A 87 8.98 3.05 -11.88
N ALA A 88 8.61 1.81 -11.53
CA ALA A 88 9.52 0.68 -11.55
C ALA A 88 8.85 -0.58 -12.11
N ASP A 89 9.63 -1.57 -12.52
CA ASP A 89 9.09 -2.85 -12.98
C ASP A 89 8.33 -3.55 -11.86
N VAL A 90 8.93 -3.58 -10.68
CA VAL A 90 8.33 -4.13 -9.47
C VAL A 90 8.26 -3.05 -8.41
N ILE A 91 7.10 -2.93 -7.78
CA ILE A 91 6.91 -2.11 -6.58
C ILE A 91 6.68 -3.03 -5.39
N ILE A 92 7.44 -2.80 -4.32
CA ILE A 92 7.20 -3.37 -3.00
C ILE A 92 6.68 -2.25 -2.10
N LEU A 93 5.40 -2.33 -1.73
CA LEU A 93 4.75 -1.38 -0.82
C LEU A 93 4.77 -1.94 0.59
N SER A 94 5.46 -1.26 1.53
CA SER A 94 5.46 -1.59 2.96
C SER A 94 4.50 -0.67 3.69
N CYS A 95 3.41 -1.25 4.24
CA CYS A 95 2.35 -0.50 4.93
C CYS A 95 2.70 -0.16 6.36
N VAL A 96 3.58 -0.92 7.01
CA VAL A 96 4.15 -0.71 8.36
C VAL A 96 3.14 -0.92 9.49
N ARG A 97 1.93 -0.41 9.36
CA ARG A 97 0.91 -0.37 10.42
C ARG A 97 0.38 -1.76 10.79
N THR A 98 0.31 -2.02 12.10
CA THR A 98 -0.23 -3.27 12.67
C THR A 98 -1.35 -3.01 13.69
N SER A 99 -1.83 -1.77 13.80
CA SER A 99 -2.93 -1.41 14.69
C SER A 99 -4.28 -1.48 13.98
N LYS A 100 -5.27 -2.04 14.68
CA LYS A 100 -6.67 -2.08 14.23
C LYS A 100 -7.39 -0.73 14.35
N THR A 101 -6.87 0.17 15.18
CA THR A 101 -7.58 1.40 15.57
C THR A 101 -7.17 2.63 14.76
N SER A 102 -6.08 2.58 14.03
CA SER A 102 -5.59 3.73 13.27
C SER A 102 -4.88 3.30 11.99
N ALA A 103 -5.42 3.69 10.86
CA ALA A 103 -4.79 3.52 9.55
C ALA A 103 -3.64 4.50 9.32
N GLY A 104 -3.62 5.63 10.02
CA GLY A 104 -2.63 6.69 9.80
C GLY A 104 -2.63 7.16 8.34
N PHE A 105 -1.47 7.27 7.72
CA PHE A 105 -1.34 7.68 6.32
C PHE A 105 -1.90 6.69 5.30
N LEU A 106 -2.24 5.45 5.71
CA LEU A 106 -2.91 4.47 4.85
C LEU A 106 -4.37 4.86 4.54
N SER A 107 -4.95 5.78 5.31
CA SER A 107 -6.29 6.32 5.07
C SER A 107 -6.34 7.35 3.94
N ASP A 108 -5.20 7.92 3.54
CA ASP A 108 -5.14 8.84 2.40
C ASP A 108 -5.23 8.08 1.08
N SER A 109 -6.45 8.04 0.52
CA SER A 109 -6.75 7.36 -0.75
C SER A 109 -5.88 7.86 -1.92
N ARG A 110 -5.47 9.14 -1.91
CA ARG A 110 -4.61 9.69 -2.97
C ARG A 110 -3.21 9.08 -2.91
N ARG A 111 -2.61 9.04 -1.72
CA ARG A 111 -1.30 8.42 -1.51
C ARG A 111 -1.33 6.92 -1.78
N LEU A 112 -2.39 6.25 -1.33
CA LEU A 112 -2.58 4.83 -1.63
C LEU A 112 -2.67 4.60 -3.15
N ASN A 113 -3.45 5.37 -3.87
CA ASN A 113 -3.56 5.29 -5.33
C ASN A 113 -2.21 5.52 -6.02
N VAL A 114 -1.45 6.52 -5.59
CA VAL A 114 -0.10 6.75 -6.13
C VAL A 114 0.74 5.51 -5.95
N SER A 115 0.80 4.92 -4.74
CA SER A 115 1.63 3.74 -4.47
C SER A 115 1.21 2.50 -5.26
N LEU A 116 -0.10 2.27 -5.45
CA LEU A 116 -0.65 1.13 -6.17
C LEU A 116 -0.45 1.22 -7.70
N THR A 117 -0.25 2.42 -8.24
CA THR A 117 -0.17 2.65 -9.69
C THR A 117 1.25 2.80 -10.24
N ARG A 118 2.29 2.70 -9.40
CA ARG A 118 3.70 2.88 -9.81
C ARG A 118 4.36 1.64 -10.41
N ALA A 119 3.75 0.47 -10.25
CA ALA A 119 4.30 -0.78 -10.76
C ALA A 119 4.01 -0.95 -12.27
N LYS A 120 5.03 -1.27 -13.05
CA LYS A 120 4.89 -1.60 -14.48
C LYS A 120 4.52 -3.05 -14.70
N LYS A 121 5.11 -3.97 -13.92
CA LYS A 121 4.96 -5.43 -14.10
C LYS A 121 4.32 -6.10 -12.89
N LYS A 122 4.73 -5.77 -11.67
CA LYS A 122 4.25 -6.43 -10.46
C LYS A 122 4.21 -5.49 -9.26
N LEU A 123 3.11 -5.54 -8.52
CA LEU A 123 2.97 -4.91 -7.22
C LEU A 123 2.98 -5.98 -6.12
N ILE A 124 3.77 -5.77 -5.07
CA ILE A 124 3.78 -6.58 -3.86
C ILE A 124 3.45 -5.67 -2.69
N VAL A 125 2.40 -6.01 -1.94
CA VAL A 125 1.99 -5.23 -0.76
C VAL A 125 2.31 -6.05 0.48
N LEU A 126 3.11 -5.50 1.37
CA LEU A 126 3.39 -6.05 2.69
C LEU A 126 2.51 -5.32 3.71
N CYS A 127 1.69 -6.04 4.42
CA CYS A 127 0.82 -5.45 5.44
C CYS A 127 0.36 -6.51 6.45
N ASN A 128 -0.08 -6.08 7.62
CA ASN A 128 -0.83 -6.95 8.52
C ASN A 128 -2.30 -6.95 8.07
N ALA A 129 -2.64 -7.91 7.18
CA ALA A 129 -3.95 -7.99 6.57
C ALA A 129 -5.07 -8.25 7.61
N ASP A 130 -4.76 -9.00 8.67
CA ASP A 130 -5.72 -9.32 9.73
C ASP A 130 -6.06 -8.08 10.58
N ALA A 131 -5.05 -7.29 10.91
CA ALA A 131 -5.24 -6.04 11.64
C ALA A 131 -6.02 -5.02 10.81
N LEU A 132 -5.70 -4.90 9.52
CA LEU A 132 -6.33 -3.94 8.62
C LEU A 132 -7.75 -4.35 8.21
N ALA A 133 -8.02 -5.65 8.06
CA ALA A 133 -9.37 -6.16 7.78
C ALA A 133 -10.29 -6.06 9.00
N GLY A 134 -9.76 -6.28 10.22
CA GLY A 134 -10.52 -6.27 11.47
C GLY A 134 -10.70 -4.89 12.13
N GLY A 135 -10.14 -3.83 11.58
CA GLY A 135 -10.30 -2.46 12.07
C GLY A 135 -11.70 -1.91 11.81
N GLY A 136 -12.14 -0.93 12.62
CA GLY A 136 -13.46 -0.31 12.50
C GLY A 136 -13.79 0.20 11.09
N GLU A 137 -15.08 0.37 10.83
CA GLU A 137 -15.58 0.88 9.53
C GLU A 137 -15.38 2.39 9.41
N THR A 138 -14.14 2.82 9.31
CA THR A 138 -13.88 4.17 8.82
C THR A 138 -13.87 4.15 7.30
N LEU A 139 -14.58 5.06 6.66
CA LEU A 139 -14.59 5.28 5.20
C LEU A 139 -13.17 5.28 4.60
N GLU A 140 -12.21 5.72 5.39
CA GLU A 140 -10.79 5.86 5.05
C GLU A 140 -10.06 4.52 4.85
N MET A 141 -10.58 3.40 5.38
CA MET A 141 -9.96 2.07 5.25
C MET A 141 -10.59 1.18 4.20
N LEU A 142 -11.70 1.62 3.59
CA LEU A 142 -12.47 0.79 2.63
C LEU A 142 -11.64 0.35 1.43
N ASP A 143 -10.74 1.20 0.95
CA ASP A 143 -9.92 0.91 -0.23
C ASP A 143 -8.94 -0.23 0.02
N LEU A 144 -8.25 -0.21 1.16
CA LEU A 144 -7.30 -1.25 1.51
C LEU A 144 -8.00 -2.55 1.91
N LYS A 145 -9.15 -2.46 2.60
CA LYS A 145 -10.00 -3.63 2.88
C LYS A 145 -10.48 -4.29 1.59
N SER A 146 -10.98 -3.49 0.65
CA SER A 146 -11.41 -3.99 -0.67
C SER A 146 -10.28 -4.66 -1.43
N LEU A 147 -9.05 -4.14 -1.33
CA LEU A 147 -7.87 -4.75 -1.93
C LEU A 147 -7.54 -6.10 -1.28
N ILE A 148 -7.60 -6.19 0.05
CA ILE A 148 -7.35 -7.42 0.80
C ILE A 148 -8.41 -8.49 0.47
N GLU A 149 -9.70 -8.14 0.47
CA GLU A 149 -10.79 -9.07 0.13
C GLU A 149 -10.68 -9.56 -1.32
N ASN A 150 -10.33 -8.67 -2.24
CA ASN A 150 -10.07 -9.07 -3.62
C ASN A 150 -8.86 -10.00 -3.73
N ALA A 151 -7.82 -9.80 -2.90
CA ALA A 151 -6.66 -10.68 -2.86
C ALA A 151 -7.01 -12.08 -2.33
N LYS A 152 -7.86 -12.18 -1.31
CA LYS A 152 -8.39 -13.46 -0.81
C LYS A 152 -9.14 -14.20 -1.91
N THR A 153 -10.11 -13.55 -2.54
CA THR A 153 -10.92 -14.13 -3.61
C THR A 153 -10.09 -14.62 -4.80
N ARG A 154 -8.96 -13.98 -5.06
CA ARG A 154 -8.05 -14.32 -6.17
C ARG A 154 -6.93 -15.27 -5.81
N ASN A 155 -6.84 -15.71 -4.56
CA ASN A 155 -5.76 -16.52 -4.03
C ASN A 155 -4.36 -15.88 -4.27
N VAL A 156 -4.26 -14.57 -4.05
CA VAL A 156 -3.01 -13.80 -4.13
C VAL A 156 -2.62 -13.15 -2.80
N LEU A 157 -3.27 -13.54 -1.72
CA LEU A 157 -2.89 -13.26 -0.34
C LEU A 157 -2.05 -14.43 0.16
N PHE A 158 -0.80 -14.17 0.54
CA PHE A 158 0.18 -15.14 1.00
C PHE A 158 0.54 -14.88 2.46
N SER A 159 0.82 -15.92 3.22
CA SER A 159 1.45 -15.77 4.53
C SER A 159 2.94 -15.42 4.38
N GLU A 160 3.49 -14.68 5.34
CA GLU A 160 4.91 -14.32 5.37
C GLU A 160 5.87 -15.55 5.36
N SER A 161 5.39 -16.73 5.77
CA SER A 161 6.14 -17.99 5.77
C SER A 161 6.05 -18.76 4.46
N GLU A 162 5.20 -18.33 3.50
CA GLU A 162 4.98 -19.09 2.28
C GLU A 162 6.08 -18.87 1.22
N PRO A 163 6.77 -19.92 0.77
CA PRO A 163 7.77 -19.81 -0.30
C PRO A 163 7.16 -19.44 -1.66
N LYS A 164 5.85 -19.62 -1.84
CA LYS A 164 5.11 -19.34 -3.09
C LYS A 164 5.08 -17.86 -3.50
N ILE A 165 5.35 -16.94 -2.57
CA ILE A 165 5.50 -15.52 -2.89
C ILE A 165 6.47 -15.30 -4.07
N PHE A 166 7.47 -16.18 -4.18
CA PHE A 166 8.54 -16.06 -5.16
C PHE A 166 8.27 -16.82 -6.47
N SER A 167 7.44 -17.85 -6.46
CA SER A 167 7.11 -18.65 -7.66
C SER A 167 6.11 -17.99 -8.57
N SER A 168 5.30 -17.05 -8.07
CA SER A 168 4.29 -16.33 -8.86
C SER A 168 4.86 -15.23 -9.78
N PHE A 169 6.20 -15.14 -9.90
CA PHE A 169 6.90 -14.17 -10.75
C PHE A 169 7.15 -14.66 -12.18
N THR A 170 6.39 -15.61 -12.69
CA THR A 170 6.45 -15.94 -14.11
C THR A 170 5.86 -14.79 -14.93
N ALA A 171 6.63 -14.36 -15.91
CA ALA A 171 6.38 -13.24 -16.79
C ALA A 171 4.98 -13.28 -17.42
N SER A 172 4.49 -12.06 -17.71
CA SER A 172 3.39 -11.72 -18.61
C SER A 172 2.10 -11.27 -17.95
N SER A 173 1.96 -10.00 -17.95
CA SER A 173 0.83 -9.21 -18.47
C SER A 173 0.90 -7.78 -17.93
N SER A 174 0.66 -6.81 -18.80
CA SER A 174 0.72 -5.38 -18.52
C SER A 174 -0.07 -4.98 -17.27
N THR A 175 0.65 -4.59 -16.23
CA THR A 175 0.12 -4.11 -14.95
C THR A 175 -0.76 -2.86 -15.12
N ARG A 176 -0.58 -2.10 -16.20
CA ARG A 176 -1.27 -0.82 -16.47
C ARG A 176 -2.80 -0.96 -16.53
N PHE A 177 -3.30 -2.09 -17.02
CA PHE A 177 -4.76 -2.30 -17.14
C PHE A 177 -5.45 -2.51 -15.80
N TRP A 178 -4.71 -3.05 -14.82
CA TRP A 178 -5.26 -3.46 -13.54
C TRP A 178 -5.22 -2.34 -12.49
N THR A 179 -4.12 -1.62 -12.43
CA THR A 179 -3.97 -0.45 -11.54
C THR A 179 -4.99 0.63 -11.87
N ALA A 180 -5.27 0.87 -13.16
CA ALA A 180 -6.32 1.79 -13.58
C ALA A 180 -7.74 1.36 -13.19
N ARG A 181 -8.00 0.06 -13.03
CA ARG A 181 -9.31 -0.47 -12.63
C ARG A 181 -9.52 -0.39 -11.11
N ILE A 182 -8.48 -0.64 -10.30
CA ILE A 182 -8.50 -0.43 -8.87
C ILE A 182 -8.62 1.07 -8.58
N ALA A 183 -7.79 1.91 -9.19
CA ALA A 183 -7.85 3.35 -9.04
C ALA A 183 -9.23 3.92 -9.41
N ARG A 184 -9.87 3.49 -10.50
CA ARG A 184 -11.22 3.92 -10.89
C ARG A 184 -12.29 3.50 -9.89
N ARG A 185 -12.17 2.33 -9.28
CA ARG A 185 -13.16 1.85 -8.30
C ARG A 185 -13.04 2.60 -6.97
N ILE A 186 -11.83 2.98 -6.59
CA ILE A 186 -11.54 3.80 -5.42
C ILE A 186 -12.08 5.24 -5.61
N THR A 187 -11.92 5.82 -6.81
CA THR A 187 -12.41 7.17 -7.10
C THR A 187 -13.92 7.25 -7.30
N SER A 188 -14.58 6.17 -7.73
CA SER A 188 -16.05 6.14 -7.93
C SER A 188 -16.85 5.96 -6.63
N SER A 189 -16.25 5.47 -5.56
CA SER A 189 -16.91 5.35 -4.25
C SER A 189 -16.92 6.64 -3.44
N SER A 190 -16.12 7.65 -3.83
CA SER A 190 -16.04 8.95 -3.14
C SER A 190 -16.98 10.04 -3.69
N THR A 191 -17.84 9.72 -4.68
CA THR A 191 -18.70 10.72 -5.36
C THR A 191 -20.19 10.59 -4.99
N THR A 192 -20.54 10.04 -3.84
CA THR A 192 -21.91 10.14 -3.34
C THR A 192 -22.03 11.35 -2.41
N THR A 193 -22.21 12.51 -2.99
CA THR A 193 -22.67 13.71 -2.27
C THR A 193 -24.10 13.44 -1.76
N PRO A 194 -24.41 13.64 -0.48
CA PRO A 194 -25.79 13.61 -0.03
C PRO A 194 -26.52 14.82 -0.61
N THR A 195 -27.52 14.56 -1.43
CA THR A 195 -28.47 15.57 -1.93
C THR A 195 -29.14 16.22 -0.72
N ALA A 196 -28.92 17.52 -0.57
CA ALA A 196 -29.60 18.33 0.44
C ALA A 196 -31.11 18.27 0.19
N ALA A 197 -31.83 17.66 1.11
CA ALA A 197 -33.28 17.70 1.13
C ALA A 197 -33.74 19.14 1.37
N SER A 198 -34.45 19.70 0.41
CA SER A 198 -35.09 21.01 0.50
C SER A 198 -36.14 20.97 1.60
N CYS A 199 -35.90 21.72 2.67
CA CYS A 199 -36.91 21.97 3.70
C CYS A 199 -37.75 23.14 3.24
N HIS A 200 -38.93 22.85 2.69
CA HIS A 200 -40.00 23.80 2.50
C HIS A 200 -40.77 23.90 3.82
N SER A 201 -40.51 24.96 4.59
CA SER A 201 -41.40 25.36 5.65
C SER A 201 -42.30 26.49 5.15
N ARG A 202 -43.53 26.15 4.80
CA ARG A 202 -44.66 27.12 4.77
C ARG A 202 -45.11 27.36 6.23
N SER A 203 -45.18 28.56 6.64
CA SER A 203 -46.09 28.95 7.70
C SER A 203 -46.58 30.38 7.41
N SER A 204 -47.78 30.42 6.86
CA SER A 204 -48.70 31.53 7.00
C SER A 204 -49.44 31.40 8.32
N THR A 205 -49.44 32.37 9.17
CA THR A 205 -50.55 32.66 10.07
C THR A 205 -50.66 34.16 10.27
N ARG A 206 -51.70 34.71 9.67
CA ARG A 206 -52.36 35.95 10.11
C ARG A 206 -53.03 35.64 11.42
N LEU A 207 -53.07 36.58 12.32
CA LEU A 207 -54.24 36.84 13.18
C LEU A 207 -54.17 38.26 13.70
N ASP A 208 -55.30 38.95 13.43
CA ASP A 208 -55.71 40.24 13.93
C ASP A 208 -56.01 40.13 15.44
N ALA A 209 -55.77 41.21 16.17
CA ALA A 209 -56.59 41.93 17.14
C ALA A 209 -55.70 42.85 17.99
#